data_b5f1cc113cf11433574e3d0df5d284e3
#
_entry.id   b5f1cc113cf11433574e3d0df5d284e3
#
_cell.length_a   1.000
_cell.length_b   1.000
_cell.length_c   1.000
_cell.angle_alpha   90.00
_cell.angle_beta   90.00
_cell.angle_gamma   90.00
#
_symmetry.space_group_name_H-M   'P 1'
#
loop_
_entity.id
_entity.type
_entity.pdbx_description
1 polymer ?
#
loop_
_entity_poly.entity_id
_entity_poly.type
_entity_poly.pdbx_seq_one_letter_code
_entity_poly.pdbx_strand_id
1 'polypeptide(L)'
;LGAFYRAFCCNYFQKINELRKNSIRVLGVSLKTPHLINKLKKQQGVFTALEKGKTKTLLKKIECIQELLFAQENPRYLLKSLANEEVNLVTITVTEKGYCLIPSSGKLNFNNLDIKNDLENPETPKSVIGYLVYSLNLRKNKNLTPFTCLSCDNIPENGKVLLSAVLEFAKEIDSDLFNWIKEYGNFPSTMVDRIVPAITK
;
A
#
# COMPACT_ATOMS: atom_id res chain seq x y z
N LEU A 1 5.95 0.60 -3.66
CA LEU A 1 6.06 0.75 -5.12
C LEU A 1 7.15 -0.16 -5.69
N GLY A 2 6.98 -1.48 -5.59
CA GLY A 2 7.95 -2.48 -6.09
C GLY A 2 7.82 -2.78 -7.60
N ALA A 3 8.64 -3.71 -8.10
CA ALA A 3 8.60 -4.15 -9.51
C ALA A 3 7.24 -4.77 -9.87
N PHE A 4 6.71 -5.62 -8.99
CA PHE A 4 5.40 -6.24 -9.16
C PHE A 4 4.30 -5.17 -9.31
N TYR A 5 4.22 -4.21 -8.40
CA TYR A 5 3.21 -3.16 -8.45
C TYR A 5 3.25 -2.37 -9.77
N ARG A 6 4.45 -1.97 -10.19
CA ARG A 6 4.64 -1.21 -11.44
C ARG A 6 4.25 -2.00 -12.68
N ALA A 7 4.65 -3.28 -12.76
CA ALA A 7 4.36 -4.09 -13.93
C ALA A 7 2.93 -4.64 -13.98
N PHE A 8 2.30 -4.83 -12.81
CA PHE A 8 0.98 -5.43 -12.68
C PHE A 8 -0.09 -4.38 -12.38
N CYS A 9 -0.13 -3.81 -11.18
CA CYS A 9 -1.22 -2.90 -10.77
C CYS A 9 -1.28 -1.64 -11.63
N CYS A 10 -0.13 -0.98 -11.87
CA CYS A 10 -0.10 0.22 -12.69
C CYS A 10 -0.53 -0.03 -14.15
N ASN A 11 -0.30 -1.23 -14.69
CA ASN A 11 -0.76 -1.58 -16.03
C ASN A 11 -2.30 -1.62 -16.12
N TYR A 12 -2.99 -2.10 -15.07
CA TYR A 12 -4.45 -2.05 -15.03
C TYR A 12 -4.97 -0.63 -14.84
N PHE A 13 -4.36 0.16 -13.96
CA PHE A 13 -4.76 1.55 -13.75
C PHE A 13 -4.54 2.39 -15.02
N GLN A 14 -3.43 2.17 -15.71
CA GLN A 14 -3.16 2.80 -17.00
C GLN A 14 -4.26 2.45 -18.01
N LYS A 15 -4.60 1.17 -18.14
CA LYS A 15 -5.66 0.72 -19.06
C LYS A 15 -7.04 1.30 -18.72
N ILE A 16 -7.37 1.42 -17.43
CA ILE A 16 -8.61 2.07 -16.99
C ILE A 16 -8.61 3.55 -17.40
N ASN A 17 -7.49 4.25 -17.22
CA ASN A 17 -7.35 5.65 -17.61
C ASN A 17 -7.47 5.87 -19.13
N GLU A 18 -6.99 4.94 -19.95
CA GLU A 18 -7.18 4.95 -21.40
C GLU A 18 -8.65 4.79 -21.79
N LEU A 19 -9.40 3.95 -21.06
CA LEU A 19 -10.82 3.69 -21.31
C LEU A 19 -11.74 4.77 -20.73
N ARG A 20 -11.38 5.39 -19.61
CA ARG A 20 -12.23 6.27 -18.78
C ARG A 20 -11.62 7.65 -18.52
N LYS A 21 -10.89 8.23 -19.45
CA LYS A 21 -10.31 9.59 -19.38
C LYS A 21 -9.86 10.00 -17.95
N ASN A 22 -8.70 9.48 -17.51
CA ASN A 22 -8.01 9.91 -16.27
C ASN A 22 -8.82 9.76 -14.97
N SER A 23 -9.57 8.69 -14.83
CA SER A 23 -10.38 8.43 -13.64
C SER A 23 -9.55 7.97 -12.42
N ILE A 24 -8.32 7.50 -12.60
CA ILE A 24 -7.46 6.99 -11.52
C ILE A 24 -6.16 7.77 -11.47
N ARG A 25 -5.86 8.33 -10.31
CA ARG A 25 -4.57 8.94 -9.95
C ARG A 25 -3.88 8.08 -8.90
N VAL A 26 -2.61 7.76 -9.12
CA VAL A 26 -1.84 6.91 -8.22
C VAL A 26 -0.81 7.75 -7.47
N LEU A 27 -0.88 7.71 -6.14
CA LEU A 27 0.19 8.12 -5.25
C LEU A 27 1.11 6.91 -5.00
N GLY A 28 2.30 6.92 -5.57
CA GLY A 28 3.28 5.85 -5.43
C GLY A 28 4.15 6.05 -4.18
N VAL A 29 4.10 5.10 -3.24
CA VAL A 29 4.83 5.20 -1.96
C VAL A 29 5.90 4.12 -1.84
N SER A 30 7.07 4.49 -1.32
CA SER A 30 8.08 3.56 -0.81
C SER A 30 8.26 3.78 0.69
N LEU A 31 8.17 2.69 1.48
CA LEU A 31 8.30 2.76 2.95
C LEU A 31 9.74 2.73 3.42
N LYS A 32 10.61 1.93 2.78
CA LYS A 32 11.94 1.59 3.33
C LYS A 32 13.11 2.24 2.59
N THR A 33 12.99 2.47 1.28
CA THR A 33 14.12 2.94 0.47
C THR A 33 13.72 4.06 -0.49
N PRO A 34 14.50 5.15 -0.60
CA PRO A 34 14.22 6.26 -1.51
C PRO A 34 14.65 6.01 -2.96
N HIS A 35 15.54 5.02 -3.19
CA HIS A 35 16.24 4.86 -4.47
C HIS A 35 15.30 4.82 -5.69
N LEU A 36 14.25 4.01 -5.62
CA LEU A 36 13.28 3.88 -6.71
C LEU A 36 12.46 5.16 -6.89
N ILE A 37 12.02 5.77 -5.78
CA ILE A 37 11.27 7.02 -5.79
C ILE A 37 12.08 8.11 -6.48
N ASN A 38 13.37 8.25 -6.13
CA ASN A 38 14.26 9.25 -6.71
C ASN A 38 14.50 9.02 -8.22
N LYS A 39 14.57 7.76 -8.65
CA LYS A 39 14.64 7.44 -10.09
C LYS A 39 13.37 7.82 -10.83
N LEU A 40 12.20 7.46 -10.28
CA LEU A 40 10.91 7.74 -10.91
C LEU A 40 10.57 9.24 -10.89
N LYS A 41 10.97 9.99 -9.84
CA LYS A 41 10.80 11.45 -9.80
C LYS A 41 11.50 12.14 -10.97
N LYS A 42 12.71 11.68 -11.37
CA LYS A 42 13.43 12.20 -12.54
C LYS A 42 12.68 11.99 -13.87
N GLN A 43 11.77 11.03 -13.91
CA GLN A 43 10.96 10.67 -15.05
C GLN A 43 9.49 11.10 -14.87
N GLN A 44 9.20 11.97 -13.88
CA GLN A 44 7.83 12.44 -13.57
C GLN A 44 6.82 11.30 -13.34
N GLY A 45 7.28 10.18 -12.75
CA GLY A 45 6.44 8.99 -12.52
C GLY A 45 6.21 8.10 -13.76
N VAL A 46 6.68 8.51 -14.93
CA VAL A 46 6.51 7.77 -16.19
C VAL A 46 7.55 6.66 -16.31
N PHE A 47 7.14 5.47 -16.75
CA PHE A 47 8.05 4.35 -17.01
C PHE A 47 7.49 3.41 -18.07
N THR A 48 8.35 2.52 -18.57
CA THR A 48 7.94 1.50 -19.54
C THR A 48 7.77 0.16 -18.84
N ALA A 49 6.60 -0.45 -18.99
CA ALA A 49 6.36 -1.86 -18.66
C ALA A 49 6.63 -2.72 -19.91
N LEU A 50 7.41 -3.79 -19.72
CA LEU A 50 7.74 -4.73 -20.78
C LEU A 50 7.01 -6.04 -20.52
N GLU A 51 6.14 -6.44 -21.46
CA GLU A 51 5.40 -7.70 -21.43
C GLU A 51 5.99 -8.64 -22.48
N LYS A 52 6.65 -9.71 -22.01
CA LYS A 52 7.24 -10.72 -22.88
C LYS A 52 6.22 -11.84 -23.12
N GLY A 53 5.68 -11.91 -24.32
CA GLY A 53 4.90 -13.06 -24.81
C GLY A 53 5.79 -14.07 -25.53
N LYS A 54 5.22 -15.21 -25.92
CA LYS A 54 5.95 -16.27 -26.67
C LYS A 54 6.49 -15.78 -28.01
N THR A 55 5.75 -14.92 -28.71
CA THR A 55 6.07 -14.48 -30.07
C THR A 55 6.28 -12.98 -30.18
N LYS A 56 5.81 -12.20 -29.22
CA LYS A 56 5.86 -10.73 -29.26
C LYS A 56 6.27 -10.17 -27.90
N THR A 57 7.06 -9.12 -27.94
CA THR A 57 7.35 -8.27 -26.78
C THR A 57 6.57 -6.97 -26.94
N LEU A 58 5.78 -6.63 -25.93
CA LEU A 58 5.02 -5.39 -25.92
C LEU A 58 5.66 -4.41 -24.93
N LEU A 59 5.84 -3.19 -25.37
CA LEU A 59 6.27 -2.05 -24.57
C LEU A 59 5.04 -1.19 -24.27
N LYS A 60 4.77 -0.96 -23.00
CA LYS A 60 3.66 -0.11 -22.57
C LYS A 60 4.19 1.06 -21.77
N LYS A 61 3.85 2.28 -22.17
CA LYS A 61 4.09 3.48 -21.41
C LYS A 61 3.09 3.53 -20.24
N ILE A 62 3.58 3.76 -19.04
CA ILE A 62 2.78 3.87 -17.82
C ILE A 62 2.93 5.28 -17.27
N GLU A 63 1.82 5.98 -17.09
CA GLU A 63 1.75 7.40 -16.67
C GLU A 63 0.77 7.62 -15.51
N CYS A 64 0.16 6.56 -14.98
CA CYS A 64 -0.87 6.67 -13.94
C CYS A 64 -0.33 7.16 -12.59
N ILE A 65 0.99 7.14 -12.37
CA ILE A 65 1.61 7.64 -11.13
C ILE A 65 1.82 9.14 -11.26
N GLN A 66 1.06 9.91 -10.51
CA GLN A 66 1.11 11.37 -10.54
C GLN A 66 1.89 11.97 -9.39
N GLU A 67 2.02 11.23 -8.29
CA GLU A 67 2.79 11.66 -7.15
C GLU A 67 3.65 10.51 -6.60
N LEU A 68 4.84 10.85 -6.07
CA LEU A 68 5.83 9.89 -5.57
C LEU A 68 6.35 10.34 -4.21
N LEU A 69 6.16 9.48 -3.21
CA LEU A 69 6.59 9.74 -1.84
C LEU A 69 7.54 8.67 -1.30
N PHE A 70 8.58 9.12 -0.62
CA PHE A 70 9.33 8.30 0.32
C PHE A 70 8.76 8.56 1.71
N ALA A 71 8.18 7.53 2.32
CA ALA A 71 7.40 7.68 3.54
C ALA A 71 8.19 8.26 4.72
N GLN A 72 9.46 7.90 4.87
CA GLN A 72 10.30 8.37 5.97
C GLN A 72 10.76 9.82 5.82
N GLU A 73 10.73 10.37 4.61
CA GLU A 73 11.07 11.78 4.36
C GLU A 73 9.95 12.72 4.80
N ASN A 74 8.69 12.31 4.61
CA ASN A 74 7.54 13.12 4.98
C ASN A 74 6.36 12.27 5.49
N PRO A 75 6.50 11.65 6.67
CA PRO A 75 5.50 10.72 7.20
C PRO A 75 4.15 11.39 7.49
N ARG A 76 4.15 12.63 8.03
CA ARG A 76 2.92 13.37 8.30
C ARG A 76 2.15 13.72 7.02
N TYR A 77 2.87 14.03 5.94
CA TYR A 77 2.23 14.28 4.65
C TYR A 77 1.58 13.01 4.11
N LEU A 78 2.25 11.85 4.21
CA LEU A 78 1.68 10.57 3.79
C LEU A 78 0.42 10.23 4.59
N LEU A 79 0.41 10.41 5.92
CA LEU A 79 -0.77 10.21 6.75
C LEU A 79 -1.95 11.09 6.29
N LYS A 80 -1.69 12.38 6.04
CA LYS A 80 -2.71 13.32 5.54
C LYS A 80 -3.21 12.93 4.14
N SER A 81 -2.31 12.51 3.27
CA SER A 81 -2.65 12.07 1.92
C SER A 81 -3.54 10.83 1.94
N LEU A 82 -3.22 9.81 2.75
CA LEU A 82 -4.04 8.62 2.93
C LEU A 82 -5.42 8.96 3.55
N ALA A 83 -5.46 9.96 4.44
CA ALA A 83 -6.69 10.41 5.07
C ALA A 83 -7.54 11.38 4.21
N ASN A 84 -7.13 11.65 2.96
CA ASN A 84 -7.91 12.46 2.02
C ASN A 84 -9.17 11.70 1.58
N GLU A 85 -10.30 12.40 1.45
CA GLU A 85 -11.59 11.82 1.04
C GLU A 85 -11.56 11.19 -0.35
N GLU A 86 -10.72 11.71 -1.26
CA GLU A 86 -10.55 11.16 -2.62
C GLU A 86 -9.84 9.79 -2.64
N VAL A 87 -9.19 9.39 -1.54
CA VAL A 87 -8.55 8.07 -1.46
C VAL A 87 -9.57 6.99 -1.16
N ASN A 88 -9.91 6.21 -2.17
CA ASN A 88 -10.88 5.12 -2.05
C ASN A 88 -10.20 3.74 -1.92
N LEU A 89 -8.95 3.60 -2.38
CA LEU A 89 -8.24 2.34 -2.43
C LEU A 89 -6.77 2.52 -2.04
N VAL A 90 -6.31 1.72 -1.10
CA VAL A 90 -4.90 1.60 -0.73
C VAL A 90 -4.43 0.18 -1.07
N THR A 91 -3.56 0.05 -2.07
CA THR A 91 -2.98 -1.22 -2.50
C THR A 91 -1.62 -1.45 -1.85
N ILE A 92 -1.37 -2.66 -1.38
CA ILE A 92 -0.20 -3.01 -0.57
C ILE A 92 0.60 -4.11 -1.25
N THR A 93 1.91 -3.89 -1.42
CA THR A 93 2.88 -4.83 -1.97
C THR A 93 4.17 -4.74 -1.14
N VAL A 94 4.14 -5.22 0.09
CA VAL A 94 5.23 -5.05 1.07
C VAL A 94 5.95 -6.36 1.41
N THR A 95 5.50 -7.46 0.84
CA THR A 95 5.90 -8.84 1.16
C THR A 95 5.50 -9.27 2.58
N GLU A 96 5.56 -10.57 2.86
CA GLU A 96 5.15 -11.14 4.16
C GLU A 96 5.82 -10.44 5.35
N LYS A 97 7.11 -10.14 5.24
CA LYS A 97 7.86 -9.45 6.32
C LYS A 97 7.35 -8.04 6.64
N GLY A 98 6.75 -7.38 5.65
CA GLY A 98 6.22 -6.01 5.81
C GLY A 98 4.98 -5.92 6.70
N TYR A 99 4.29 -7.04 6.93
CA TYR A 99 3.12 -7.09 7.82
C TYR A 99 3.51 -7.18 9.29
N CYS A 100 4.80 -7.36 9.61
CA CYS A 100 5.32 -7.43 10.98
C CYS A 100 4.65 -8.51 11.83
N LEU A 101 4.35 -9.67 11.26
CA LEU A 101 3.69 -10.78 11.94
C LEU A 101 4.68 -11.72 12.61
N ILE A 102 4.22 -12.46 13.62
CA ILE A 102 4.91 -13.60 14.21
C ILE A 102 4.65 -14.80 13.29
N PRO A 103 5.67 -15.40 12.65
CA PRO A 103 5.46 -16.47 11.65
C PRO A 103 4.69 -17.69 12.19
N SER A 104 4.89 -18.04 13.46
CA SER A 104 4.26 -19.22 14.06
C SER A 104 2.77 -19.04 14.38
N SER A 105 2.29 -17.82 14.60
CA SER A 105 0.92 -17.55 15.06
C SER A 105 0.11 -16.69 14.07
N GLY A 106 0.77 -16.03 13.12
CA GLY A 106 0.13 -15.06 12.23
C GLY A 106 -0.34 -13.78 12.92
N LYS A 107 -0.09 -13.61 14.22
CA LYS A 107 -0.47 -12.41 14.97
C LYS A 107 0.53 -11.28 14.79
N LEU A 108 0.10 -10.05 15.03
CA LEU A 108 0.98 -8.89 15.00
C LEU A 108 2.11 -9.01 16.03
N ASN A 109 3.33 -8.78 15.60
CA ASN A 109 4.51 -8.85 16.47
C ASN A 109 4.75 -7.50 17.15
N PHE A 110 4.23 -7.34 18.36
CA PHE A 110 4.45 -6.14 19.17
C PHE A 110 5.91 -5.95 19.62
N ASN A 111 6.78 -6.98 19.47
CA ASN A 111 8.22 -6.85 19.69
C ASN A 111 8.99 -6.37 18.46
N ASN A 112 8.34 -6.26 17.30
CA ASN A 112 8.94 -5.67 16.11
C ASN A 112 9.26 -4.19 16.34
N LEU A 113 10.46 -3.74 15.97
CA LEU A 113 10.93 -2.38 16.23
C LEU A 113 10.10 -1.30 15.52
N ASP A 114 9.60 -1.59 14.32
CA ASP A 114 8.74 -0.64 13.60
C ASP A 114 7.38 -0.52 14.30
N ILE A 115 6.80 -1.63 14.79
CA ILE A 115 5.52 -1.62 15.53
C ILE A 115 5.66 -0.89 16.86
N LYS A 116 6.74 -1.13 17.62
CA LYS A 116 7.01 -0.37 18.85
C LYS A 116 7.13 1.13 18.57
N ASN A 117 7.93 1.48 17.55
CA ASN A 117 8.05 2.88 17.15
C ASN A 117 6.68 3.49 16.83
N ASP A 118 5.84 2.76 16.09
CA ASP A 118 4.56 3.29 15.63
C ASP A 118 3.57 3.51 16.77
N LEU A 119 3.60 2.66 17.81
CA LEU A 119 2.81 2.88 19.03
C LEU A 119 3.25 4.12 19.82
N GLU A 120 4.56 4.39 19.86
CA GLU A 120 5.13 5.54 20.58
C GLU A 120 5.05 6.85 19.76
N ASN A 121 5.09 6.75 18.43
CA ASN A 121 5.22 7.89 17.52
C ASN A 121 4.13 7.89 16.42
N PRO A 122 2.87 8.19 16.76
CA PRO A 122 1.73 8.11 15.83
C PRO A 122 1.84 9.00 14.60
N GLU A 123 2.60 10.09 14.67
CA GLU A 123 2.77 11.03 13.56
C GLU A 123 3.89 10.64 12.57
N THR A 124 4.74 9.66 12.98
CA THR A 124 5.89 9.23 12.19
C THR A 124 5.99 7.70 12.09
N PRO A 125 4.94 7.02 11.59
CA PRO A 125 4.95 5.58 11.46
C PRO A 125 6.06 5.07 10.55
N LYS A 126 6.50 3.83 10.76
CA LYS A 126 7.51 3.13 9.96
C LYS A 126 6.96 1.88 9.28
N SER A 127 5.94 1.24 9.89
CA SER A 127 5.28 0.06 9.34
C SER A 127 4.09 0.44 8.45
N VAL A 128 3.72 -0.46 7.53
CA VAL A 128 2.48 -0.31 6.76
C VAL A 128 1.26 -0.33 7.67
N ILE A 129 1.30 -1.14 8.74
CA ILE A 129 0.19 -1.26 9.71
C ILE A 129 -0.04 0.08 10.41
N GLY A 130 1.02 0.72 10.93
CA GLY A 130 0.92 2.03 11.56
C GLY A 130 0.35 3.10 10.62
N TYR A 131 0.84 3.16 9.37
CA TYR A 131 0.28 4.10 8.37
C TYR A 131 -1.20 3.86 8.11
N LEU A 132 -1.63 2.60 7.96
CA LEU A 132 -3.04 2.29 7.73
C LEU A 132 -3.90 2.69 8.93
N VAL A 133 -3.53 2.27 10.13
CA VAL A 133 -4.34 2.50 11.33
C VAL A 133 -4.45 4.00 11.65
N TYR A 134 -3.34 4.74 11.63
CA TYR A 134 -3.40 6.19 11.92
C TYR A 134 -4.12 6.97 10.82
N SER A 135 -4.01 6.56 9.56
CA SER A 135 -4.79 7.20 8.50
C SER A 135 -6.29 6.90 8.61
N LEU A 136 -6.66 5.67 8.99
CA LEU A 136 -8.04 5.30 9.29
C LEU A 136 -8.58 6.08 10.50
N ASN A 137 -7.77 6.27 11.54
CA ASN A 137 -8.13 7.11 12.68
C ASN A 137 -8.37 8.57 12.29
N LEU A 138 -7.51 9.13 11.44
CA LEU A 138 -7.72 10.47 10.89
C LEU A 138 -9.01 10.58 10.09
N ARG A 139 -9.38 9.54 9.33
CA ARG A 139 -10.66 9.50 8.58
C ARG A 139 -11.85 9.42 9.51
N LYS A 140 -11.81 8.52 10.51
CA LYS A 140 -12.85 8.41 11.55
C LYS A 140 -13.12 9.77 12.20
N ASN A 141 -12.05 10.47 12.62
CA ASN A 141 -12.15 11.79 13.27
C ASN A 141 -12.68 12.89 12.34
N LYS A 142 -12.61 12.70 11.03
CA LYS A 142 -13.20 13.59 10.02
C LYS A 142 -14.59 13.15 9.54
N ASN A 143 -15.18 12.13 10.15
CA ASN A 143 -16.43 11.50 9.71
C ASN A 143 -16.41 11.02 8.24
N LEU A 144 -15.23 10.59 7.76
CA LEU A 144 -15.07 9.98 6.44
C LEU A 144 -15.18 8.46 6.52
N THR A 145 -15.68 7.83 5.46
CA THR A 145 -15.68 6.37 5.34
C THR A 145 -14.26 5.82 5.24
N PRO A 146 -13.98 4.59 5.71
CA PRO A 146 -12.67 3.96 5.49
C PRO A 146 -12.41 3.78 4.00
N PHE A 147 -11.13 3.87 3.60
CA PHE A 147 -10.71 3.39 2.28
C PHE A 147 -10.65 1.86 2.26
N THR A 148 -10.74 1.26 1.08
CA THR A 148 -10.49 -0.18 0.91
C THR A 148 -8.99 -0.45 1.02
N CYS A 149 -8.60 -1.39 1.90
CA CYS A 149 -7.23 -1.90 2.00
C CYS A 149 -7.09 -3.17 1.17
N LEU A 150 -6.33 -3.13 0.09
CA LEU A 150 -6.16 -4.26 -0.81
C LEU A 150 -4.72 -4.79 -0.74
N SER A 151 -4.53 -5.92 -0.06
CA SER A 151 -3.27 -6.64 -0.12
C SER A 151 -3.10 -7.25 -1.51
N CYS A 152 -1.95 -7.03 -2.13
CA CYS A 152 -1.54 -7.63 -3.39
C CYS A 152 -0.28 -8.49 -3.20
N ASP A 153 -0.05 -9.00 -2.00
CA ASP A 153 1.03 -9.91 -1.68
C ASP A 153 0.56 -11.38 -1.79
N ASN A 154 1.47 -12.28 -2.15
CA ASN A 154 1.18 -13.70 -2.31
C ASN A 154 1.14 -14.41 -0.93
N ILE A 155 0.10 -14.12 -0.18
CA ILE A 155 -0.19 -14.69 1.13
C ILE A 155 -1.61 -15.25 1.06
N PRO A 156 -1.86 -16.50 1.50
CA PRO A 156 -3.21 -17.05 1.58
C PRO A 156 -4.12 -16.14 2.43
N GLU A 157 -5.34 -15.89 1.94
CA GLU A 157 -6.32 -15.01 2.59
C GLU A 157 -5.74 -13.64 3.02
N ASN A 158 -4.89 -13.07 2.17
CA ASN A 158 -4.11 -11.87 2.46
C ASN A 158 -4.93 -10.68 3.02
N GLY A 159 -6.18 -10.52 2.61
CA GLY A 159 -7.08 -9.50 3.16
C GLY A 159 -7.45 -9.77 4.62
N LYS A 160 -7.72 -11.02 4.99
CA LYS A 160 -7.99 -11.39 6.39
C LYS A 160 -6.76 -11.23 7.27
N VAL A 161 -5.59 -11.62 6.76
CA VAL A 161 -4.30 -11.45 7.44
C VAL A 161 -4.03 -9.97 7.72
N LEU A 162 -4.22 -9.12 6.71
CA LEU A 162 -4.06 -7.68 6.85
C LEU A 162 -5.05 -7.08 7.87
N LEU A 163 -6.34 -7.47 7.77
CA LEU A 163 -7.37 -7.01 8.71
C LEU A 163 -7.02 -7.39 10.16
N SER A 164 -6.59 -8.64 10.39
CA SER A 164 -6.20 -9.10 11.74
C SER A 164 -5.10 -8.23 12.31
N ALA A 165 -4.03 -7.97 11.56
CA ALA A 165 -2.91 -7.13 12.00
C ALA A 165 -3.35 -5.68 12.29
N VAL A 166 -4.20 -5.11 11.43
CA VAL A 166 -4.74 -3.75 11.59
C VAL A 166 -5.62 -3.67 12.84
N LEU A 167 -6.49 -4.67 13.07
CA LEU A 167 -7.35 -4.71 14.25
C LEU A 167 -6.56 -4.90 15.55
N GLU A 168 -5.55 -5.79 15.56
CA GLU A 168 -4.69 -5.98 16.72
C GLU A 168 -3.97 -4.67 17.09
N PHE A 169 -3.42 -3.95 16.11
CA PHE A 169 -2.77 -2.66 16.35
C PHE A 169 -3.77 -1.58 16.80
N ALA A 170 -4.94 -1.49 16.16
CA ALA A 170 -5.97 -0.50 16.51
C ALA A 170 -6.48 -0.69 17.94
N LYS A 171 -6.59 -1.94 18.40
CA LYS A 171 -7.02 -2.27 19.77
C LYS A 171 -6.08 -1.74 20.84
N GLU A 172 -4.76 -1.72 20.57
CA GLU A 172 -3.76 -1.14 21.48
C GLU A 172 -3.85 0.38 21.59
N ILE A 173 -4.42 1.04 20.57
CA ILE A 173 -4.55 2.49 20.54
C ILE A 173 -5.86 2.93 21.16
N ASP A 174 -6.99 2.39 20.67
CA ASP A 174 -8.32 2.86 20.97
C ASP A 174 -9.38 1.80 20.63
N SER A 175 -10.23 1.45 21.60
CA SER A 175 -11.32 0.47 21.42
C SER A 175 -12.39 0.96 20.42
N ASP A 176 -12.65 2.25 20.35
CA ASP A 176 -13.65 2.82 19.43
C ASP A 176 -13.12 2.79 17.99
N LEU A 177 -11.81 3.02 17.80
CA LEU A 177 -11.17 2.84 16.50
C LEU A 177 -11.21 1.38 16.05
N PHE A 178 -10.89 0.45 16.96
CA PHE A 178 -11.00 -0.99 16.69
C PHE A 178 -12.40 -1.36 16.23
N ASN A 179 -13.45 -0.95 16.96
CA ASN A 179 -14.83 -1.26 16.64
C ASN A 179 -15.24 -0.64 15.29
N TRP A 180 -14.86 0.60 15.03
CA TRP A 180 -15.14 1.28 13.77
C TRP A 180 -14.48 0.60 12.57
N ILE A 181 -13.19 0.19 12.69
CA ILE A 181 -12.51 -0.54 11.60
C ILE A 181 -13.13 -1.91 11.40
N LYS A 182 -13.51 -2.61 12.48
CA LYS A 182 -14.14 -3.93 12.41
C LYS A 182 -15.51 -3.88 11.72
N GLU A 183 -16.28 -2.82 11.93
CA GLU A 183 -17.64 -2.66 11.39
C GLU A 183 -17.62 -2.13 9.95
N TYR A 184 -16.83 -1.10 9.67
CA TYR A 184 -16.85 -0.39 8.40
C TYR A 184 -15.66 -0.66 7.49
N GLY A 185 -14.58 -1.25 7.99
CA GLY A 185 -13.36 -1.49 7.23
C GLY A 185 -13.56 -2.51 6.11
N ASN A 186 -12.96 -2.27 4.96
CA ASN A 186 -13.04 -3.16 3.80
C ASN A 186 -11.64 -3.69 3.44
N PHE A 187 -11.44 -5.00 3.60
CA PHE A 187 -10.18 -5.70 3.43
C PHE A 187 -10.36 -6.96 2.55
N PRO A 188 -10.66 -6.79 1.26
CA PRO A 188 -10.85 -7.94 0.38
C PRO A 188 -9.54 -8.69 0.16
N SER A 189 -9.65 -10.01 0.01
CA SER A 189 -8.52 -10.85 -0.38
C SER A 189 -8.33 -10.85 -1.89
N THR A 190 -7.06 -10.93 -2.33
CA THR A 190 -6.69 -11.09 -3.73
C THR A 190 -6.02 -12.43 -3.95
N MET A 191 -6.11 -12.94 -5.18
CA MET A 191 -5.27 -14.04 -5.65
C MET A 191 -4.14 -13.44 -6.47
N VAL A 192 -2.91 -13.55 -5.95
CA VAL A 192 -1.71 -13.06 -6.64
C VAL A 192 -0.90 -14.25 -7.15
N ASP A 193 -1.07 -14.56 -8.42
CA ASP A 193 -0.41 -15.68 -9.11
C ASP A 193 0.45 -15.17 -10.28
N ARG A 194 1.29 -14.17 -10.00
CA ARG A 194 2.23 -13.63 -11.00
C ARG A 194 3.57 -13.28 -10.38
N ILE A 195 4.62 -13.60 -11.11
CA ILE A 195 5.98 -13.20 -10.78
C ILE A 195 6.43 -12.15 -11.79
N VAL A 196 7.00 -11.08 -11.29
CA VAL A 196 7.71 -10.09 -12.11
C VAL A 196 9.20 -10.31 -11.89
N PRO A 197 9.90 -10.93 -12.86
CA PRO A 197 11.34 -11.18 -12.72
C PRO A 197 12.12 -9.88 -12.67
N ALA A 198 13.28 -9.91 -12.01
CA ALA A 198 14.23 -8.81 -12.09
C ALA A 198 14.65 -8.59 -13.55
N ILE A 199 14.89 -7.33 -13.91
CA ILE A 199 15.41 -6.96 -15.23
C ILE A 199 16.82 -7.56 -15.32
N THR A 200 17.01 -8.53 -16.20
CA THR A 200 18.35 -9.00 -16.60
C THR A 200 18.95 -8.00 -17.58
N LYS A 201 20.23 -7.71 -17.40
CA LYS A 201 21.02 -6.88 -18.35
C LYS A 201 21.10 -7.53 -19.71
#